data_6b161c6facf4db6486724e280ea16a9b
#
_entry.id   6b161c6facf4db6486724e280ea16a9b
#
_cell.length_a   1.000
_cell.length_b   1.000
_cell.length_c   1.000
_cell.angle_alpha   90.00
_cell.angle_beta   90.00
_cell.angle_gamma   90.00
#
_symmetry.space_group_name_H-M   'P 1'
#
loop_
_entity.id
_entity.type
_entity.pdbx_description
1 polymer ?
#
loop_
_entity_poly.entity_id
_entity_poly.type
_entity_poly.pdbx_seq_one_letter_code
_entity_poly.pdbx_strand_id
1 'polypeptide(L)'
;MEIIVFLSIVIAVGAVLTSIVLVRRVKKQIAEMTDVLVDVKNGNGNRRILSATNELTAPLAYEINEIVVAFESRLSTVRQTEETNRQLMTSLSHDVRTPLTTLIGYLDAAHKGLVTGKDRDDYIETARRKAHDPHIAIHI
;
A
#
# COMPACT_ATOMS: atom_id res chain seq x y z
N MET A 1 -40.86 9.32 57.40
CA MET A 1 -40.85 9.94 56.05
C MET A 1 -39.49 10.52 55.68
N GLU A 2 -38.85 11.27 56.56
CA GLU A 2 -37.53 11.92 56.28
C GLU A 2 -36.42 11.01 55.96
N ILE A 3 -36.30 9.83 56.59
CA ILE A 3 -35.23 8.83 56.28
C ILE A 3 -35.38 8.28 54.87
N ILE A 4 -36.61 8.06 54.41
CA ILE A 4 -36.85 7.54 53.04
C ILE A 4 -36.46 8.60 51.99
N VAL A 5 -36.79 9.87 52.26
CA VAL A 5 -36.41 10.98 51.37
C VAL A 5 -34.89 11.15 51.34
N PHE A 6 -34.24 11.09 52.50
CA PHE A 6 -32.78 11.17 52.58
C PHE A 6 -32.11 10.02 51.79
N LEU A 7 -32.59 8.81 51.98
CA LEU A 7 -32.05 7.62 51.28
C LEU A 7 -32.25 7.75 49.76
N SER A 8 -33.40 8.22 49.29
CA SER A 8 -33.65 8.43 47.86
C SER A 8 -32.73 9.47 47.25
N ILE A 9 -32.42 10.54 47.96
CA ILE A 9 -31.47 11.57 47.53
C ILE A 9 -30.05 10.98 47.39
N VAL A 10 -29.60 10.21 48.38
CA VAL A 10 -28.29 9.57 48.35
C VAL A 10 -28.17 8.62 47.16
N ILE A 11 -29.19 7.81 46.90
CA ILE A 11 -29.21 6.91 45.73
C ILE A 11 -29.20 7.71 44.43
N ALA A 12 -29.98 8.78 44.32
CA ALA A 12 -30.01 9.62 43.13
C ALA A 12 -28.67 10.30 42.86
N VAL A 13 -28.03 10.83 43.91
CA VAL A 13 -26.68 11.44 43.79
C VAL A 13 -25.66 10.38 43.39
N GLY A 14 -25.68 9.20 43.98
CA GLY A 14 -24.82 8.07 43.61
C GLY A 14 -25.00 7.67 42.13
N ALA A 15 -26.23 7.57 41.65
CA ALA A 15 -26.55 7.24 40.28
C ALA A 15 -26.03 8.31 39.27
N VAL A 16 -26.17 9.59 39.64
CA VAL A 16 -25.65 10.70 38.82
C VAL A 16 -24.12 10.67 38.77
N LEU A 17 -23.45 10.47 39.90
CA LEU A 17 -21.98 10.39 39.94
C LEU A 17 -21.44 9.21 39.11
N THR A 18 -22.05 8.03 39.25
CA THR A 18 -21.65 6.86 38.45
C THR A 18 -21.88 7.08 36.95
N SER A 19 -22.99 7.70 36.57
CA SER A 19 -23.28 8.06 35.17
C SER A 19 -22.24 9.03 34.62
N ILE A 20 -21.84 10.06 35.36
CA ILE A 20 -20.81 11.02 34.94
C ILE A 20 -19.47 10.33 34.75
N VAL A 21 -19.06 9.44 35.65
CA VAL A 21 -17.81 8.68 35.54
C VAL A 21 -17.84 7.78 34.28
N LEU A 22 -18.93 7.08 34.05
CA LEU A 22 -19.10 6.21 32.89
C LEU A 22 -19.00 6.98 31.58
N VAL A 23 -19.71 8.10 31.45
CA VAL A 23 -19.67 8.96 30.26
C VAL A 23 -18.27 9.51 30.00
N ARG A 24 -17.57 9.95 31.05
CA ARG A 24 -16.18 10.43 30.90
C ARG A 24 -15.23 9.32 30.42
N ARG A 25 -15.42 8.11 30.96
CA ARG A 25 -14.61 6.95 30.57
C ARG A 25 -14.81 6.59 29.09
N VAL A 26 -16.08 6.52 28.66
CA VAL A 26 -16.41 6.23 27.25
C VAL A 26 -15.89 7.33 26.31
N LYS A 27 -16.03 8.60 26.68
CA LYS A 27 -15.49 9.71 25.88
C LYS A 27 -13.97 9.61 25.71
N LYS A 28 -13.24 9.27 26.78
CA LYS A 28 -11.78 9.08 26.71
C LYS A 28 -11.40 7.95 25.76
N GLN A 29 -12.09 6.81 25.82
CA GLN A 29 -11.84 5.66 24.94
C GLN A 29 -12.11 5.99 23.48
N ILE A 30 -13.19 6.69 23.17
CA ILE A 30 -13.51 7.14 21.81
C ILE A 30 -12.42 8.10 21.30
N ALA A 31 -11.92 9.01 22.14
CA ALA A 31 -10.83 9.90 21.74
C ALA A 31 -9.54 9.12 21.40
N GLU A 32 -9.17 8.13 22.23
CA GLU A 32 -8.01 7.25 21.95
C GLU A 32 -8.17 6.47 20.63
N MET A 33 -9.37 5.95 20.35
CA MET A 33 -9.67 5.28 19.06
C MET A 33 -9.52 6.24 17.89
N THR A 34 -10.00 7.46 18.03
CA THR A 34 -9.88 8.49 17.00
C THR A 34 -8.42 8.83 16.72
N ASP A 35 -7.60 8.99 17.77
CA ASP A 35 -6.17 9.28 17.63
C ASP A 35 -5.44 8.16 16.89
N VAL A 36 -5.75 6.89 17.19
CA VAL A 36 -5.16 5.75 16.47
C VAL A 36 -5.53 5.78 14.98
N LEU A 37 -6.81 6.06 14.67
CA LEU A 37 -7.25 6.15 13.27
C LEU A 37 -6.60 7.31 12.52
N VAL A 38 -6.37 8.44 13.17
CA VAL A 38 -5.65 9.59 12.59
C VAL A 38 -4.19 9.22 12.32
N ASP A 39 -3.52 8.52 13.23
CA ASP A 39 -2.15 8.06 13.04
C ASP A 39 -2.04 7.07 11.88
N VAL A 40 -2.96 6.11 11.78
CA VAL A 40 -3.03 5.16 10.64
C VAL A 40 -3.23 5.89 9.31
N LYS A 41 -4.14 6.87 9.27
CA LYS A 41 -4.35 7.72 8.10
C LYS A 41 -3.08 8.45 7.65
N ASN A 42 -2.26 8.87 8.61
CA ASN A 42 -0.98 9.56 8.37
C ASN A 42 0.18 8.59 8.05
N GLY A 43 -0.09 7.29 7.91
CA GLY A 43 0.89 6.27 7.57
C GLY A 43 1.62 5.64 8.75
N ASN A 44 1.24 5.97 9.98
CA ASN A 44 1.80 5.38 11.19
C ASN A 44 0.88 4.27 11.74
N GLY A 45 0.82 3.15 11.04
CA GLY A 45 -0.06 2.02 11.36
C GLY A 45 0.39 1.16 12.54
N ASN A 46 1.52 1.48 13.19
CA ASN A 46 2.08 0.61 14.23
C ASN A 46 1.38 0.75 15.60
N ARG A 47 0.36 1.60 15.72
CA ARG A 47 -0.44 1.77 16.93
C ARG A 47 -1.67 0.87 16.90
N ARG A 48 -2.01 0.36 18.08
CA ARG A 48 -3.20 -0.46 18.33
C ARG A 48 -4.00 0.15 19.46
N ILE A 49 -5.32 -0.02 19.40
CA ILE A 49 -6.22 0.37 20.46
C ILE A 49 -6.14 -0.69 21.56
N LEU A 50 -5.74 -0.28 22.75
CA LEU A 50 -5.73 -1.12 23.94
C LEU A 50 -7.05 -0.90 24.69
N SER A 51 -7.89 -1.92 24.71
CA SER A 51 -9.15 -1.92 25.47
C SER A 51 -9.21 -3.14 26.38
N ALA A 52 -9.66 -2.93 27.62
CA ALA A 52 -9.86 -4.05 28.53
C ALA A 52 -11.12 -4.82 28.13
N THR A 53 -11.07 -6.15 28.25
CA THR A 53 -12.13 -7.07 27.80
C THR A 53 -13.52 -6.78 28.39
N ASN A 54 -13.57 -6.08 29.52
CA ASN A 54 -14.80 -5.73 30.22
C ASN A 54 -15.32 -4.30 29.92
N GLU A 55 -14.75 -3.63 28.93
CA GLU A 55 -15.17 -2.28 28.56
C GLU A 55 -16.27 -2.32 27.49
N LEU A 56 -17.21 -1.36 27.58
CA LEU A 56 -18.32 -1.24 26.61
C LEU A 56 -17.84 -1.06 25.17
N THR A 57 -16.65 -0.52 24.98
CA THR A 57 -16.04 -0.22 23.68
C THR A 57 -15.11 -1.34 23.19
N ALA A 58 -14.89 -2.41 23.95
CA ALA A 58 -14.00 -3.48 23.60
C ALA A 58 -14.30 -4.15 22.24
N PRO A 59 -15.56 -4.46 21.88
CA PRO A 59 -15.87 -5.01 20.57
C PRO A 59 -15.48 -4.07 19.43
N LEU A 60 -15.75 -2.77 19.60
CA LEU A 60 -15.39 -1.75 18.61
C LEU A 60 -13.89 -1.60 18.46
N ALA A 61 -13.14 -1.63 19.55
CA ALA A 61 -11.68 -1.59 19.55
C ALA A 61 -11.08 -2.78 18.78
N TYR A 62 -11.67 -3.98 18.98
CA TYR A 62 -11.27 -5.18 18.25
C TYR A 62 -11.48 -5.03 16.73
N GLU A 63 -12.67 -4.64 16.30
CA GLU A 63 -12.99 -4.46 14.87
C GLU A 63 -12.10 -3.39 14.22
N ILE A 64 -11.86 -2.26 14.91
CA ILE A 64 -10.94 -1.24 14.40
C ILE A 64 -9.53 -1.80 14.24
N ASN A 65 -9.03 -2.56 15.21
CA ASN A 65 -7.70 -3.17 15.11
C ASN A 65 -7.60 -4.16 13.95
N GLU A 66 -8.64 -4.96 13.68
CA GLU A 66 -8.69 -5.84 12.51
C GLU A 66 -8.66 -5.06 11.19
N ILE A 67 -9.43 -3.97 11.10
CA ILE A 67 -9.42 -3.09 9.92
C ILE A 67 -8.03 -2.48 9.71
N VAL A 68 -7.37 -2.03 10.77
CA VAL A 68 -6.02 -1.47 10.70
C VAL A 68 -5.03 -2.52 10.18
N VAL A 69 -5.07 -3.75 10.70
CA VAL A 69 -4.20 -4.85 10.24
C VAL A 69 -4.45 -5.15 8.76
N ALA A 70 -5.71 -5.27 8.35
CA ALA A 70 -6.07 -5.53 6.96
C ALA A 70 -5.63 -4.41 6.02
N PHE A 71 -5.76 -3.17 6.45
CA PHE A 71 -5.30 -2.00 5.69
C PHE A 71 -3.78 -1.97 5.50
N GLU A 72 -3.01 -2.22 6.56
CA GLU A 72 -1.55 -2.31 6.50
C GLU A 72 -1.08 -3.43 5.56
N SER A 73 -1.72 -4.59 5.65
CA SER A 73 -1.43 -5.72 4.76
C SER A 73 -1.65 -5.34 3.29
N ARG A 74 -2.75 -4.66 2.97
CA ARG A 74 -3.05 -4.19 1.61
C ARG A 74 -2.04 -3.15 1.14
N LEU A 75 -1.68 -2.20 1.98
CA LEU A 75 -0.64 -1.20 1.65
C LEU A 75 0.71 -1.85 1.38
N SER A 76 1.10 -2.85 2.16
CA SER A 76 2.32 -3.62 1.92
C SER A 76 2.30 -4.32 0.57
N THR A 77 1.17 -4.96 0.23
CA THR A 77 0.99 -5.63 -1.07
C THR A 77 1.08 -4.63 -2.23
N VAL A 78 0.43 -3.47 -2.12
CA VAL A 78 0.50 -2.41 -3.15
C VAL A 78 1.94 -1.95 -3.36
N ARG A 79 2.66 -1.63 -2.29
CA ARG A 79 4.07 -1.21 -2.37
C ARG A 79 4.96 -2.28 -3.01
N GLN A 80 4.75 -3.54 -2.66
CA GLN A 80 5.48 -4.66 -3.26
C GLN A 80 5.17 -4.80 -4.76
N THR A 81 3.91 -4.64 -5.15
CA THR A 81 3.50 -4.67 -6.56
C THR A 81 4.10 -3.51 -7.34
N GLU A 82 4.09 -2.30 -6.79
CA GLU A 82 4.72 -1.12 -7.41
C GLU A 82 6.22 -1.32 -7.61
N GLU A 83 6.94 -1.84 -6.61
CA GLU A 83 8.36 -2.13 -6.72
C GLU A 83 8.64 -3.22 -7.76
N THR A 84 7.85 -4.28 -7.77
CA THR A 84 7.94 -5.36 -8.78
C THR A 84 7.71 -4.80 -10.19
N ASN A 85 6.68 -3.98 -10.39
CA ASN A 85 6.41 -3.33 -11.67
C ASN A 85 7.56 -2.42 -12.11
N ARG A 86 8.13 -1.65 -11.19
CA ARG A 86 9.28 -0.80 -11.47
C ARG A 86 10.50 -1.61 -11.91
N GLN A 87 10.78 -2.73 -11.23
CA GLN A 87 11.87 -3.63 -11.59
C GLN A 87 11.64 -4.26 -12.96
N LEU A 88 10.41 -4.73 -13.24
CA LEU A 88 10.03 -5.28 -14.55
C LEU A 88 10.21 -4.24 -15.66
N MET A 89 9.75 -3.00 -15.46
CA MET A 89 9.91 -1.93 -16.46
C MET A 89 11.37 -1.60 -16.72
N THR A 90 12.20 -1.61 -15.67
CA THR A 90 13.65 -1.38 -15.80
C THR A 90 14.33 -2.50 -16.59
N SER A 91 14.04 -3.75 -16.23
CA SER A 91 14.56 -4.93 -16.95
C SER A 91 14.11 -4.93 -18.42
N LEU A 92 12.82 -4.74 -18.67
CA LEU A 92 12.27 -4.70 -20.02
C LEU A 92 12.92 -3.59 -20.87
N SER A 93 13.14 -2.41 -20.29
CA SER A 93 13.80 -1.30 -20.98
C SER A 93 15.24 -1.64 -21.37
N HIS A 94 15.97 -2.35 -20.51
CA HIS A 94 17.32 -2.83 -20.80
C HIS A 94 17.30 -3.89 -21.89
N ASP A 95 16.41 -4.87 -21.79
CA ASP A 95 16.33 -6.02 -22.67
C ASP A 95 15.87 -5.65 -24.09
N VAL A 96 15.07 -4.58 -24.21
CA VAL A 96 14.69 -3.99 -25.50
C VAL A 96 15.81 -3.11 -26.08
N ARG A 97 16.50 -2.34 -25.24
CA ARG A 97 17.57 -1.42 -25.69
C ARG A 97 18.72 -2.15 -26.37
N THR A 98 19.14 -3.29 -25.83
CA THR A 98 20.29 -4.06 -26.35
C THR A 98 20.09 -4.52 -27.81
N PRO A 99 19.00 -5.22 -28.15
CA PRO A 99 18.77 -5.62 -29.56
C PRO A 99 18.52 -4.42 -30.48
N LEU A 100 17.82 -3.38 -29.98
CA LEU A 100 17.56 -2.17 -30.73
C LEU A 100 18.86 -1.43 -31.08
N THR A 101 19.78 -1.27 -30.12
CA THR A 101 21.11 -0.67 -30.38
C THR A 101 21.90 -1.46 -31.40
N THR A 102 21.86 -2.79 -31.35
CA THR A 102 22.52 -3.67 -32.30
C THR A 102 21.93 -3.50 -33.70
N LEU A 103 20.61 -3.45 -33.81
CA LEU A 103 19.89 -3.26 -35.07
C LEU A 103 20.23 -1.89 -35.71
N ILE A 104 20.18 -0.83 -34.91
CA ILE A 104 20.59 0.51 -35.36
C ILE A 104 22.05 0.50 -35.84
N GLY A 105 22.95 -0.20 -35.12
CA GLY A 105 24.35 -0.32 -35.54
C GLY A 105 24.53 -0.95 -36.90
N TYR A 106 23.80 -2.02 -37.25
CA TYR A 106 23.82 -2.63 -38.56
C TYR A 106 23.29 -1.68 -39.64
N LEU A 107 22.18 -1.00 -39.38
CA LEU A 107 21.60 -0.06 -40.34
C LEU A 107 22.50 1.15 -40.56
N ASP A 108 23.11 1.69 -39.52
CA ASP A 108 24.06 2.80 -39.60
C ASP A 108 25.31 2.46 -40.38
N ALA A 109 25.86 1.27 -40.16
CA ALA A 109 27.04 0.79 -40.95
C ALA A 109 26.72 0.70 -42.45
N ALA A 110 25.54 0.18 -42.79
CA ALA A 110 25.07 0.10 -44.17
C ALA A 110 24.80 1.50 -44.79
N HIS A 111 24.22 2.41 -44.01
CA HIS A 111 23.88 3.77 -44.46
C HIS A 111 25.11 4.66 -44.66
N LYS A 112 26.08 4.60 -43.74
CA LYS A 112 27.31 5.41 -43.78
C LYS A 112 28.36 4.88 -44.77
N GLY A 113 28.05 3.81 -45.48
CA GLY A 113 28.97 3.21 -46.46
C GLY A 113 30.19 2.55 -45.83
N LEU A 114 30.14 2.21 -44.55
CA LEU A 114 31.20 1.45 -43.88
C LEU A 114 31.30 0.04 -44.37
N VAL A 115 30.23 -0.49 -44.97
CA VAL A 115 30.14 -1.77 -45.68
C VAL A 115 29.52 -1.54 -47.04
N THR A 116 30.04 -2.21 -48.08
CA THR A 116 29.62 -2.06 -49.48
C THR A 116 29.38 -3.39 -50.15
N GLY A 117 28.67 -3.37 -51.28
CA GLY A 117 28.41 -4.59 -52.06
C GLY A 117 27.64 -5.65 -51.25
N LYS A 118 28.08 -6.88 -51.34
CA LYS A 118 27.43 -8.03 -50.66
C LYS A 118 27.37 -7.88 -49.15
N ASP A 119 28.38 -7.31 -48.53
CA ASP A 119 28.43 -7.13 -47.07
C ASP A 119 27.33 -6.17 -46.60
N ARG A 120 27.00 -5.15 -47.40
CA ARG A 120 25.88 -4.23 -47.11
C ARG A 120 24.54 -4.96 -47.10
N ASP A 121 24.31 -5.83 -48.10
CA ASP A 121 23.07 -6.60 -48.20
C ASP A 121 22.95 -7.61 -47.04
N ASP A 122 24.06 -8.25 -46.65
CA ASP A 122 24.11 -9.16 -45.50
C ASP A 122 23.83 -8.43 -44.17
N TYR A 123 24.31 -7.20 -44.01
CA TYR A 123 24.04 -6.37 -42.84
C TYR A 123 22.55 -5.98 -42.73
N ILE A 124 21.95 -5.58 -43.87
CA ILE A 124 20.52 -5.25 -43.91
C ILE A 124 19.65 -6.48 -43.61
N GLU A 125 19.98 -7.63 -44.19
CA GLU A 125 19.24 -8.88 -43.97
C GLU A 125 19.41 -9.36 -42.52
N THR A 126 20.59 -9.19 -41.94
CA THR A 126 20.82 -9.51 -40.53
C THR A 126 20.01 -8.59 -39.61
N ALA A 127 19.92 -7.29 -39.89
CA ALA A 127 19.08 -6.36 -39.20
C ALA A 127 17.61 -6.77 -39.31
N ARG A 128 17.13 -7.12 -40.50
CA ARG A 128 15.75 -7.58 -40.74
C ARG A 128 15.43 -8.85 -39.95
N ARG A 129 16.32 -9.84 -39.96
CA ARG A 129 16.14 -11.09 -39.21
C ARG A 129 16.09 -10.84 -37.70
N LYS A 130 16.96 -9.98 -37.17
CA LYS A 130 16.95 -9.61 -35.75
C LYS A 130 15.69 -8.84 -35.34
N ALA A 131 15.15 -8.00 -36.23
CA ALA A 131 13.89 -7.30 -35.95
C ALA A 131 12.68 -8.26 -35.91
N HIS A 132 12.74 -9.40 -36.56
CA HIS A 132 11.70 -10.44 -36.56
C HIS A 132 11.95 -11.57 -35.55
N ASP A 133 13.01 -11.47 -34.75
CA ASP A 133 13.32 -12.48 -33.74
C ASP A 133 12.20 -12.52 -32.68
N PRO A 134 11.53 -13.67 -32.50
CA PRO A 134 10.44 -13.80 -31.52
C PRO A 134 10.89 -13.53 -30.08
N HIS A 135 12.18 -13.65 -29.76
CA HIS A 135 12.70 -13.28 -28.44
C HIS A 135 12.63 -11.78 -28.15
N ILE A 136 12.53 -10.93 -29.19
CA ILE A 136 12.28 -9.49 -29.03
C ILE A 136 10.77 -9.22 -28.90
N ALA A 137 9.92 -10.05 -29.49
CA ALA A 137 8.47 -9.88 -29.55
C ALA A 137 7.73 -10.40 -28.29
N ILE A 138 8.35 -11.31 -27.52
CA ILE A 138 7.68 -11.97 -26.37
C ILE A 138 7.66 -11.07 -25.12
N HIS A 139 8.39 -9.96 -25.11
CA HIS A 139 8.45 -9.03 -23.98
C HIS A 139 7.62 -7.75 -24.18
N ILE A 140 6.74 -7.71 -25.17
CA ILE A 140 5.70 -6.69 -25.34
C ILE A 140 4.33 -7.33 -25.09
#